data_824d3f56d48879a2d7aa078be24d3bcc
#
_entry.id   824d3f56d48879a2d7aa078be24d3bcc
#
_cell.length_a   1.000
_cell.length_b   1.000
_cell.length_c   1.000
_cell.angle_alpha   90.00
_cell.angle_beta   90.00
_cell.angle_gamma   90.00
#
_symmetry.space_group_name_H-M   'P 1'
#
loop_
_entity.id
_entity.type
_entity.pdbx_description
1 polymer ?
#
loop_
_entity_poly.entity_id
_entity_poly.type
_entity_poly.pdbx_seq_one_letter_code
_entity_poly.pdbx_strand_id
1 'polypeptide(L)'
;MIFIRKLLIVSCLFTCGWSYCQEPFQQRLSSSAIELTNQQVVYDPSYFSIGYPNGDVPKGKGVCTDVIIRAYRKLDIDLQKEVHEDMRANFSLYPKIWGLSKPDKNIDHRRVPNLMTFFSRHGTEKSLSNDPKEYEVGDIVCWNLGGAITHIGIVVIHKSKDGERNMIVHNIGNGQVMEDVLFDFKIIGHYSYKK
;
A
#
# COMPACT_ATOMS: atom_id res chain seq x y z
N MET A 1 5.29 53.88 -60.58
CA MET A 1 4.92 53.76 -59.19
C MET A 1 4.54 52.33 -58.90
N ILE A 2 5.47 51.52 -58.41
CA ILE A 2 5.32 50.05 -58.22
C ILE A 2 5.00 49.84 -56.72
N PHE A 3 3.78 49.32 -56.43
CA PHE A 3 3.37 48.92 -55.06
C PHE A 3 3.82 47.50 -54.79
N ILE A 4 4.81 47.34 -53.90
CA ILE A 4 5.21 46.00 -53.39
C ILE A 4 4.30 45.67 -52.19
N ARG A 5 3.41 44.67 -52.36
CA ARG A 5 2.61 44.07 -51.31
C ARG A 5 3.52 43.14 -50.49
N LYS A 6 3.81 43.48 -49.24
CA LYS A 6 4.44 42.59 -48.27
C LYS A 6 3.43 41.53 -47.76
N LEU A 7 3.71 40.28 -48.10
CA LEU A 7 2.95 39.10 -47.61
C LEU A 7 3.48 38.75 -46.23
N LEU A 8 2.67 38.93 -45.15
CA LEU A 8 2.98 38.48 -43.82
C LEU A 8 2.59 37.00 -43.69
N ILE A 9 3.58 36.11 -43.59
CA ILE A 9 3.39 34.69 -43.30
C ILE A 9 3.32 34.57 -41.76
N VAL A 10 2.14 34.34 -41.23
CA VAL A 10 1.93 34.00 -39.81
C VAL A 10 2.16 32.50 -39.65
N SER A 11 3.31 32.13 -39.08
CA SER A 11 3.64 30.74 -38.75
C SER A 11 2.94 30.39 -37.42
N CYS A 12 1.84 29.65 -37.46
CA CYS A 12 1.25 29.03 -36.28
C CYS A 12 2.09 27.82 -35.84
N LEU A 13 2.92 28.02 -34.84
CA LEU A 13 3.58 26.93 -34.12
C LEU A 13 2.53 26.16 -33.26
N PHE A 14 2.08 25.03 -33.76
CA PHE A 14 1.30 24.06 -32.99
C PHE A 14 2.25 23.39 -32.00
N THR A 15 2.27 23.86 -30.74
CA THR A 15 2.87 23.12 -29.62
C THR A 15 1.96 21.96 -29.28
N CYS A 16 2.27 20.76 -29.76
CA CYS A 16 1.63 19.54 -29.34
C CYS A 16 2.07 19.27 -27.89
N GLY A 17 1.28 19.73 -26.93
CA GLY A 17 1.48 19.44 -25.51
C GLY A 17 1.21 17.95 -25.27
N TRP A 18 2.25 17.19 -24.97
CA TRP A 18 2.10 15.82 -24.52
C TRP A 18 1.52 15.86 -23.10
N SER A 19 0.20 15.66 -22.97
CA SER A 19 -0.42 15.39 -21.68
C SER A 19 0.05 14.02 -21.21
N TYR A 20 1.03 13.98 -20.31
CA TYR A 20 1.33 12.79 -19.56
C TYR A 20 0.13 12.52 -18.63
N CYS A 21 -0.70 11.54 -19.01
CA CYS A 21 -1.70 10.99 -18.09
C CYS A 21 -0.95 10.31 -16.94
N GLN A 22 -0.98 10.89 -15.76
CA GLN A 22 -0.35 10.30 -14.59
C GLN A 22 -1.08 8.99 -14.25
N GLU A 23 -0.33 7.90 -14.10
CA GLU A 23 -0.87 6.60 -13.72
C GLU A 23 -1.68 6.70 -12.41
N PRO A 24 -2.87 6.07 -12.33
CA PRO A 24 -3.68 6.10 -11.11
C PRO A 24 -2.90 5.64 -9.89
N PHE A 25 -3.20 6.24 -8.72
CA PHE A 25 -2.49 5.95 -7.47
C PHE A 25 -2.44 4.44 -7.17
N GLN A 26 -3.56 3.73 -7.34
CA GLN A 26 -3.66 2.30 -7.06
C GLN A 26 -2.76 1.45 -7.96
N GLN A 27 -2.59 1.83 -9.23
CA GLN A 27 -1.66 1.15 -10.13
C GLN A 27 -0.22 1.39 -9.71
N ARG A 28 0.14 2.63 -9.33
CA ARG A 28 1.46 2.94 -8.79
C ARG A 28 1.75 2.19 -7.49
N LEU A 29 0.73 2.02 -6.61
CA LEU A 29 0.87 1.24 -5.38
C LEU A 29 1.12 -0.24 -5.69
N SER A 30 0.37 -0.80 -6.65
CA SER A 30 0.60 -2.15 -7.15
C SER A 30 2.02 -2.32 -7.70
N SER A 31 2.47 -1.42 -8.57
CA SER A 31 3.83 -1.45 -9.15
C SER A 31 4.90 -1.35 -8.07
N SER A 32 4.69 -0.47 -7.07
CA SER A 32 5.58 -0.32 -5.92
C SER A 32 5.67 -1.60 -5.08
N ALA A 33 4.53 -2.29 -4.87
CA ALA A 33 4.51 -3.57 -4.15
C ALA A 33 5.22 -4.68 -4.92
N ILE A 34 4.98 -4.79 -6.25
CA ILE A 34 5.64 -5.78 -7.11
C ILE A 34 7.16 -5.57 -7.09
N GLU A 35 7.65 -4.33 -7.14
CA GLU A 35 9.09 -4.04 -7.09
C GLU A 35 9.76 -4.55 -5.80
N LEU A 36 9.02 -4.60 -4.67
CA LEU A 36 9.54 -5.14 -3.41
C LEU A 36 9.86 -6.63 -3.50
N THR A 37 9.23 -7.38 -4.39
CA THR A 37 9.49 -8.83 -4.56
C THR A 37 10.88 -9.11 -5.14
N ASN A 38 11.54 -8.12 -5.71
CA ASN A 38 12.92 -8.23 -6.19
C ASN A 38 13.96 -8.13 -5.05
N GLN A 39 13.52 -7.90 -3.80
CA GLN A 39 14.40 -7.75 -2.65
C GLN A 39 14.33 -9.00 -1.77
N GLN A 40 15.47 -9.55 -1.41
CA GLN A 40 15.52 -10.63 -0.43
C GLN A 40 15.25 -10.08 0.98
N VAL A 41 14.22 -10.57 1.62
CA VAL A 41 13.81 -10.19 2.97
C VAL A 41 13.53 -11.45 3.79
N VAL A 42 14.20 -11.56 4.93
CA VAL A 42 13.93 -12.59 5.93
C VAL A 42 12.77 -12.13 6.81
N TYR A 43 11.81 -13.02 7.08
CA TYR A 43 10.72 -12.73 8.00
C TYR A 43 11.25 -12.58 9.43
N ASP A 44 11.10 -11.38 10.00
CA ASP A 44 11.59 -11.08 11.36
C ASP A 44 10.58 -10.21 12.12
N PRO A 45 9.81 -10.81 13.03
CA PRO A 45 8.80 -10.10 13.84
C PRO A 45 9.38 -9.40 15.06
N SER A 46 10.69 -9.39 15.23
CA SER A 46 11.37 -8.77 16.38
C SER A 46 11.01 -7.29 16.50
N TYR A 47 11.05 -6.80 17.74
CA TYR A 47 10.96 -5.38 18.01
C TYR A 47 12.29 -4.68 17.64
N PHE A 48 12.18 -3.60 16.88
CA PHE A 48 13.32 -2.76 16.51
C PHE A 48 13.06 -1.32 16.96
N SER A 49 14.08 -0.69 17.57
CA SER A 49 14.08 0.77 17.72
C SER A 49 14.50 1.38 16.38
N ILE A 50 13.57 2.09 15.74
CA ILE A 50 13.75 2.64 14.39
C ILE A 50 13.65 4.16 14.40
N GLY A 51 14.14 4.80 13.34
CA GLY A 51 14.01 6.24 13.14
C GLY A 51 12.53 6.69 13.12
N TYR A 52 12.29 7.97 13.26
CA TYR A 52 10.98 8.60 13.12
C TYR A 52 11.15 10.05 12.67
N PRO A 53 10.42 10.52 11.66
CA PRO A 53 9.54 9.76 10.76
C PRO A 53 10.33 8.89 9.75
N ASN A 54 9.62 8.12 8.91
CA ASN A 54 10.18 7.30 7.83
C ASN A 54 11.16 6.20 8.28
N GLY A 55 11.07 5.75 9.54
CA GLY A 55 11.90 4.66 10.03
C GLY A 55 11.56 3.32 9.35
N ASP A 56 12.57 2.49 9.16
CA ASP A 56 12.42 1.11 8.67
C ASP A 56 13.22 0.14 9.55
N VAL A 57 12.81 -1.11 9.55
CA VAL A 57 13.57 -2.19 10.19
C VAL A 57 14.87 -2.44 9.43
N PRO A 58 15.85 -3.12 10.04
CA PRO A 58 17.14 -3.38 9.40
C PRO A 58 16.99 -3.96 8.00
N LYS A 59 17.86 -3.53 7.08
CA LYS A 59 17.87 -3.99 5.69
C LYS A 59 17.83 -5.52 5.61
N GLY A 60 16.99 -6.04 4.72
CA GLY A 60 16.82 -7.48 4.52
C GLY A 60 15.93 -8.16 5.57
N LYS A 61 15.27 -7.40 6.44
CA LYS A 61 14.28 -7.90 7.41
C LYS A 61 12.91 -7.28 7.17
N GLY A 62 11.85 -7.97 7.63
CA GLY A 62 10.49 -7.44 7.55
C GLY A 62 9.43 -8.49 7.79
N VAL A 63 8.19 -8.03 7.96
CA VAL A 63 6.98 -8.85 8.08
C VAL A 63 5.93 -8.37 7.07
N CYS A 64 4.71 -8.91 7.12
CA CYS A 64 3.64 -8.55 6.18
C CYS A 64 3.33 -7.05 6.15
N THR A 65 3.31 -6.38 7.30
CA THR A 65 3.04 -4.93 7.38
C THR A 65 4.16 -4.09 6.77
N ASP A 66 5.42 -4.57 6.80
CA ASP A 66 6.54 -3.85 6.20
C ASP A 66 6.43 -3.80 4.67
N VAL A 67 5.75 -4.77 4.04
CA VAL A 67 5.39 -4.72 2.60
C VAL A 67 4.49 -3.51 2.33
N ILE A 68 3.43 -3.34 3.14
CA ILE A 68 2.50 -2.21 3.00
C ILE A 68 3.24 -0.89 3.21
N ILE A 69 3.96 -0.76 4.31
CA ILE A 69 4.69 0.44 4.68
C ILE A 69 5.68 0.87 3.59
N ARG A 70 6.45 -0.07 3.06
CA ARG A 70 7.44 0.18 2.03
C ARG A 70 6.81 0.52 0.68
N ALA A 71 5.71 -0.14 0.29
CA ALA A 71 4.98 0.18 -0.94
C ALA A 71 4.43 1.61 -0.90
N TYR A 72 3.82 2.03 0.21
CA TYR A 72 3.34 3.39 0.41
C TYR A 72 4.47 4.42 0.47
N ARG A 73 5.59 4.09 1.11
CA ARG A 73 6.77 4.97 1.18
C ARG A 73 7.34 5.31 -0.20
N LYS A 74 7.30 4.39 -1.16
CA LYS A 74 7.68 4.65 -2.56
C LYS A 74 6.77 5.68 -3.26
N LEU A 75 5.62 5.95 -2.68
CA LEU A 75 4.65 6.96 -3.13
C LEU A 75 4.62 8.20 -2.21
N ASP A 76 5.69 8.41 -1.44
CA ASP A 76 5.87 9.54 -0.50
C ASP A 76 4.84 9.57 0.64
N ILE A 77 4.25 8.43 1.01
CA ILE A 77 3.34 8.28 2.14
C ILE A 77 4.03 7.52 3.27
N ASP A 78 4.25 8.21 4.40
CA ASP A 78 4.86 7.65 5.61
C ASP A 78 3.79 7.10 6.56
N LEU A 79 3.45 5.82 6.40
CA LEU A 79 2.48 5.16 7.28
C LEU A 79 2.94 5.07 8.73
N GLN A 80 4.25 5.05 9.03
CA GLN A 80 4.74 5.13 10.41
C GLN A 80 4.27 6.42 11.08
N LYS A 81 4.48 7.55 10.39
CA LYS A 81 4.09 8.86 10.87
C LYS A 81 2.57 8.98 11.00
N GLU A 82 1.84 8.63 9.96
CA GLU A 82 0.38 8.81 9.90
C GLU A 82 -0.34 7.99 10.95
N VAL A 83 0.01 6.70 11.08
CA VAL A 83 -0.55 5.82 12.13
C VAL A 83 -0.19 6.33 13.53
N HIS A 84 1.06 6.73 13.75
CA HIS A 84 1.49 7.22 15.06
C HIS A 84 0.77 8.52 15.45
N GLU A 85 0.61 9.46 14.53
CA GLU A 85 -0.08 10.74 14.78
C GLU A 85 -1.58 10.51 15.06
N ASP A 86 -2.27 9.65 14.29
CA ASP A 86 -3.66 9.31 14.56
C ASP A 86 -3.82 8.57 15.90
N MET A 87 -2.95 7.62 16.20
CA MET A 87 -2.97 6.92 17.49
C MET A 87 -2.71 7.87 18.67
N ARG A 88 -1.84 8.87 18.52
CA ARG A 88 -1.64 9.88 19.59
C ARG A 88 -2.90 10.67 19.89
N ALA A 89 -3.66 11.03 18.87
CA ALA A 89 -4.89 11.80 18.99
C ALA A 89 -6.09 10.91 19.44
N ASN A 90 -6.09 9.64 19.05
CA ASN A 90 -7.26 8.75 19.13
C ASN A 90 -6.92 7.38 19.72
N PHE A 91 -6.00 7.29 20.70
CA PHE A 91 -5.49 6.02 21.22
C PHE A 91 -6.57 5.08 21.75
N SER A 92 -7.68 5.60 22.29
CA SER A 92 -8.81 4.81 22.78
C SER A 92 -9.52 4.00 21.70
N LEU A 93 -9.44 4.42 20.44
CA LEU A 93 -10.09 3.75 19.30
C LEU A 93 -9.27 2.58 18.75
N TYR A 94 -8.01 2.47 19.13
CA TYR A 94 -7.11 1.40 18.68
C TYR A 94 -7.15 0.18 19.59
N PRO A 95 -6.86 -1.04 19.07
CA PRO A 95 -6.88 -2.27 19.84
C PRO A 95 -5.96 -2.23 21.06
N LYS A 96 -6.45 -2.75 22.20
CA LYS A 96 -5.72 -2.79 23.49
C LYS A 96 -5.04 -4.14 23.77
N ILE A 97 -4.94 -5.01 22.77
CA ILE A 97 -4.48 -6.39 22.93
C ILE A 97 -3.00 -6.53 23.34
N TRP A 98 -2.21 -5.45 23.25
CA TRP A 98 -0.80 -5.45 23.71
C TRP A 98 -0.59 -4.80 25.07
N GLY A 99 -1.65 -4.37 25.77
CA GLY A 99 -1.57 -3.78 27.11
C GLY A 99 -0.84 -2.45 27.18
N LEU A 100 -0.65 -1.74 26.07
CA LEU A 100 0.02 -0.45 26.04
C LEU A 100 -0.90 0.65 26.56
N SER A 101 -0.31 1.61 27.29
CA SER A 101 -0.99 2.82 27.79
C SER A 101 -0.81 4.03 26.87
N LYS A 102 0.11 3.95 25.91
CA LYS A 102 0.44 5.01 24.94
C LYS A 102 0.93 4.41 23.64
N PRO A 103 0.86 5.17 22.50
CA PRO A 103 1.41 4.74 21.24
C PRO A 103 2.93 4.51 21.28
N ASP A 104 3.39 3.55 20.48
CA ASP A 104 4.80 3.26 20.26
C ASP A 104 5.15 3.40 18.77
N LYS A 105 5.87 4.46 18.43
CA LYS A 105 6.28 4.78 17.06
C LYS A 105 7.12 3.71 16.37
N ASN A 106 7.72 2.78 17.12
CA ASN A 106 8.57 1.74 16.56
C ASN A 106 7.79 0.53 16.04
N ILE A 107 6.57 0.29 16.58
CA ILE A 107 5.86 -0.97 16.32
C ILE A 107 4.39 -0.80 15.89
N ASP A 108 3.74 0.31 16.23
CA ASP A 108 2.29 0.44 16.05
C ASP A 108 1.85 0.31 14.59
N HIS A 109 2.57 0.91 13.65
CA HIS A 109 2.35 0.77 12.21
C HIS A 109 2.70 -0.63 11.65
N ARG A 110 3.41 -1.44 12.43
CA ARG A 110 3.79 -2.83 12.10
C ARG A 110 2.81 -3.87 12.66
N ARG A 111 1.64 -3.44 13.11
CA ARG A 111 0.57 -4.29 13.68
C ARG A 111 -0.66 -4.26 12.79
N VAL A 112 -1.03 -5.40 12.21
CA VAL A 112 -2.18 -5.50 11.29
C VAL A 112 -3.46 -4.91 11.89
N PRO A 113 -3.86 -5.21 13.15
CA PRO A 113 -5.07 -4.62 13.73
C PRO A 113 -5.03 -3.10 13.86
N ASN A 114 -3.85 -2.50 14.05
CA ASN A 114 -3.70 -1.04 14.06
C ASN A 114 -3.85 -0.46 12.65
N LEU A 115 -3.25 -1.09 11.63
CA LEU A 115 -3.42 -0.69 10.24
C LEU A 115 -4.89 -0.81 9.79
N MET A 116 -5.59 -1.88 10.18
CA MET A 116 -7.02 -2.03 9.92
C MET A 116 -7.82 -0.85 10.50
N THR A 117 -7.57 -0.50 11.77
CA THR A 117 -8.21 0.66 12.41
C THR A 117 -7.87 1.96 11.67
N PHE A 118 -6.61 2.16 11.30
CA PHE A 118 -6.19 3.34 10.55
C PHE A 118 -6.88 3.44 9.18
N PHE A 119 -6.91 2.36 8.42
CA PHE A 119 -7.54 2.34 7.10
C PHE A 119 -9.07 2.48 7.15
N SER A 120 -9.74 1.93 8.17
CA SER A 120 -11.17 2.18 8.38
C SER A 120 -11.47 3.66 8.68
N ARG A 121 -10.55 4.37 9.33
CA ARG A 121 -10.73 5.78 9.74
C ARG A 121 -10.36 6.77 8.64
N HIS A 122 -9.37 6.48 7.83
CA HIS A 122 -8.76 7.43 6.89
C HIS A 122 -8.85 7.00 5.42
N GLY A 123 -9.19 5.75 5.16
CA GLY A 123 -9.39 5.19 3.84
C GLY A 123 -10.86 4.94 3.51
N THR A 124 -11.09 4.06 2.57
CA THR A 124 -12.41 3.50 2.24
C THR A 124 -12.43 2.04 2.66
N GLU A 125 -13.28 1.70 3.60
CA GLU A 125 -13.59 0.31 3.94
C GLU A 125 -14.51 -0.27 2.87
N LYS A 126 -14.13 -1.42 2.32
CA LYS A 126 -14.88 -2.13 1.27
C LYS A 126 -15.56 -3.38 1.82
N SER A 127 -16.56 -3.88 1.11
CA SER A 127 -17.26 -5.11 1.49
C SER A 127 -16.32 -6.32 1.50
N LEU A 128 -16.56 -7.25 2.42
CA LEU A 128 -15.94 -8.57 2.40
C LEU A 128 -16.76 -9.47 1.47
N SER A 129 -16.22 -9.82 0.33
CA SER A 129 -16.88 -10.58 -0.73
C SER A 129 -16.13 -11.87 -1.04
N ASN A 130 -16.83 -12.86 -1.59
CA ASN A 130 -16.22 -14.03 -2.21
C ASN A 130 -16.09 -13.88 -3.75
N ASP A 131 -16.52 -12.73 -4.30
CA ASP A 131 -16.31 -12.42 -5.72
C ASP A 131 -14.93 -11.76 -5.90
N PRO A 132 -14.00 -12.37 -6.64
CA PRO A 132 -12.67 -11.80 -6.87
C PRO A 132 -12.68 -10.46 -7.60
N LYS A 133 -13.75 -10.12 -8.30
CA LYS A 133 -13.90 -8.84 -9.01
C LYS A 133 -14.04 -7.63 -8.08
N GLU A 134 -14.46 -7.86 -6.84
CA GLU A 134 -14.57 -6.81 -5.81
C GLU A 134 -13.21 -6.36 -5.28
N TYR A 135 -12.14 -7.15 -5.53
CA TYR A 135 -10.78 -6.86 -5.07
C TYR A 135 -9.97 -6.22 -6.20
N GLU A 136 -9.95 -4.90 -6.19
CA GLU A 136 -9.34 -4.09 -7.23
C GLU A 136 -7.82 -3.91 -7.01
N VAL A 137 -7.11 -3.62 -8.08
CA VAL A 137 -5.67 -3.31 -8.03
C VAL A 137 -5.40 -2.16 -7.06
N GLY A 138 -4.44 -2.35 -6.15
CA GLY A 138 -4.06 -1.39 -5.11
C GLY A 138 -4.91 -1.48 -3.84
N ASP A 139 -5.87 -2.40 -3.75
CA ASP A 139 -6.59 -2.67 -2.51
C ASP A 139 -5.67 -3.34 -1.48
N ILE A 140 -5.99 -3.10 -0.22
CA ILE A 140 -5.34 -3.71 0.94
C ILE A 140 -6.29 -4.75 1.50
N VAL A 141 -5.83 -5.97 1.62
CA VAL A 141 -6.62 -7.07 2.19
C VAL A 141 -5.97 -7.57 3.47
N CYS A 142 -6.79 -7.87 4.47
CA CYS A 142 -6.37 -8.43 5.74
C CYS A 142 -7.05 -9.77 5.99
N TRP A 143 -6.29 -10.73 6.51
CA TRP A 143 -6.76 -12.09 6.79
C TRP A 143 -6.53 -12.48 8.25
N ASN A 144 -7.31 -13.47 8.70
CA ASN A 144 -7.02 -14.26 9.88
C ASN A 144 -6.47 -15.62 9.41
N LEU A 145 -5.22 -15.91 9.78
CA LEU A 145 -4.55 -17.18 9.45
C LEU A 145 -4.88 -18.32 10.41
N GLY A 146 -5.72 -18.05 11.40
CA GLY A 146 -6.09 -18.96 12.48
C GLY A 146 -5.75 -18.36 13.86
N GLY A 147 -6.63 -18.61 14.82
CA GLY A 147 -6.50 -18.03 16.18
C GLY A 147 -6.43 -16.50 16.16
N ALA A 148 -5.38 -15.95 16.75
CA ALA A 148 -5.14 -14.50 16.83
C ALA A 148 -4.14 -13.99 15.78
N ILE A 149 -3.73 -14.83 14.83
CA ILE A 149 -2.70 -14.46 13.84
C ILE A 149 -3.37 -13.71 12.68
N THR A 150 -3.04 -12.44 12.54
CA THR A 150 -3.51 -11.59 11.45
C THR A 150 -2.44 -11.38 10.38
N HIS A 151 -2.87 -11.19 9.15
CA HIS A 151 -2.01 -10.99 7.98
C HIS A 151 -2.55 -9.88 7.08
N ILE A 152 -1.69 -9.32 6.23
CA ILE A 152 -2.04 -8.20 5.34
C ILE A 152 -1.23 -8.29 4.05
N GLY A 153 -1.83 -7.86 2.92
CA GLY A 153 -1.19 -7.80 1.62
C GLY A 153 -1.83 -6.76 0.71
N ILE A 154 -1.24 -6.55 -0.45
CA ILE A 154 -1.67 -5.61 -1.49
C ILE A 154 -2.10 -6.40 -2.72
N VAL A 155 -3.30 -6.10 -3.23
CA VAL A 155 -3.81 -6.63 -4.50
C VAL A 155 -3.03 -5.98 -5.64
N VAL A 156 -2.45 -6.78 -6.54
CA VAL A 156 -1.62 -6.28 -7.63
C VAL A 156 -2.19 -6.61 -9.01
N ILE A 157 -1.69 -5.92 -10.04
CA ILE A 157 -2.23 -6.01 -11.41
C ILE A 157 -2.07 -7.40 -12.06
N HIS A 158 -1.13 -8.22 -11.58
CA HIS A 158 -0.92 -9.56 -12.10
C HIS A 158 -2.08 -10.47 -11.74
N LYS A 159 -2.45 -11.32 -12.70
CA LYS A 159 -3.52 -12.29 -12.53
C LYS A 159 -2.99 -13.66 -12.09
N SER A 160 -3.86 -14.39 -11.36
CA SER A 160 -3.71 -15.81 -11.11
C SER A 160 -3.57 -16.61 -12.42
N LYS A 161 -3.06 -17.82 -12.35
CA LYS A 161 -2.81 -18.67 -13.52
C LYS A 161 -4.09 -18.93 -14.36
N ASP A 162 -5.24 -19.00 -13.72
CA ASP A 162 -6.57 -19.16 -14.35
C ASP A 162 -7.15 -17.83 -14.89
N GLY A 163 -6.53 -16.67 -14.56
CA GLY A 163 -6.98 -15.35 -14.97
C GLY A 163 -8.14 -14.79 -14.15
N GLU A 164 -8.68 -15.54 -13.19
CA GLU A 164 -9.93 -15.21 -12.50
C GLU A 164 -9.77 -14.11 -11.45
N ARG A 165 -8.59 -14.01 -10.81
CA ARG A 165 -8.35 -13.05 -9.71
C ARG A 165 -7.01 -12.35 -9.80
N ASN A 166 -6.89 -11.26 -9.10
CA ASN A 166 -5.64 -10.54 -8.94
C ASN A 166 -4.75 -11.25 -7.90
N MET A 167 -3.43 -11.28 -8.14
CA MET A 167 -2.46 -11.78 -7.18
C MET A 167 -2.24 -10.80 -6.02
N ILE A 168 -1.63 -11.31 -4.96
CA ILE A 168 -1.31 -10.55 -3.75
C ILE A 168 0.20 -10.46 -3.57
N VAL A 169 0.71 -9.26 -3.25
CA VAL A 169 2.06 -9.10 -2.73
C VAL A 169 1.99 -9.01 -1.21
N HIS A 170 2.70 -9.91 -0.54
CA HIS A 170 2.73 -10.03 0.92
C HIS A 170 4.03 -10.66 1.42
N ASN A 171 4.15 -10.89 2.74
CA ASN A 171 5.21 -11.67 3.36
C ASN A 171 4.61 -12.50 4.51
N ILE A 172 4.46 -13.80 4.29
CA ILE A 172 3.93 -14.75 5.29
C ILE A 172 5.04 -15.65 5.90
N GLY A 173 6.31 -15.41 5.54
CA GLY A 173 7.46 -16.19 6.01
C GLY A 173 8.50 -16.46 4.92
N ASN A 174 8.10 -16.48 3.66
CA ASN A 174 8.99 -16.77 2.51
C ASN A 174 9.63 -15.51 1.90
N GLY A 175 9.58 -14.38 2.59
CA GLY A 175 10.02 -13.08 2.07
C GLY A 175 8.87 -12.29 1.43
N GLN A 176 9.22 -11.23 0.73
CA GLN A 176 8.27 -10.41 -0.01
C GLN A 176 7.96 -11.09 -1.34
N VAL A 177 6.83 -11.76 -1.43
CA VAL A 177 6.45 -12.60 -2.58
C VAL A 177 5.12 -12.17 -3.17
N MET A 178 4.90 -12.52 -4.44
CA MET A 178 3.63 -12.35 -5.13
C MET A 178 2.99 -13.72 -5.32
N GLU A 179 1.82 -13.95 -4.71
CA GLU A 179 1.15 -15.26 -4.66
C GLU A 179 -0.34 -15.13 -4.90
N ASP A 180 -0.96 -16.21 -5.35
CA ASP A 180 -2.41 -16.35 -5.54
C ASP A 180 -3.06 -16.87 -4.25
N VAL A 181 -3.20 -15.99 -3.25
CA VAL A 181 -3.65 -16.34 -1.89
C VAL A 181 -4.89 -15.58 -1.44
N LEU A 182 -5.57 -14.87 -2.35
CA LEU A 182 -6.68 -13.97 -1.99
C LEU A 182 -7.73 -14.68 -1.11
N PHE A 183 -8.08 -15.93 -1.40
CA PHE A 183 -9.11 -16.69 -0.69
C PHE A 183 -8.58 -17.90 0.09
N ASP A 184 -7.27 -18.00 0.30
CA ASP A 184 -6.68 -19.12 1.05
C ASP A 184 -6.99 -19.04 2.55
N PHE A 185 -7.29 -17.84 3.04
CA PHE A 185 -7.58 -17.58 4.45
C PHE A 185 -8.83 -16.73 4.62
N LYS A 186 -9.39 -16.72 5.85
CA LYS A 186 -10.55 -15.89 6.15
C LYS A 186 -10.22 -14.42 6.04
N ILE A 187 -10.80 -13.72 5.06
CA ILE A 187 -10.69 -12.27 4.93
C ILE A 187 -11.42 -11.60 6.12
N ILE A 188 -10.77 -10.64 6.76
CA ILE A 188 -11.27 -9.88 7.91
C ILE A 188 -11.21 -8.38 7.71
N GLY A 189 -10.67 -7.90 6.59
CA GLY A 189 -10.63 -6.49 6.24
C GLY A 189 -10.31 -6.29 4.76
N HIS A 190 -10.92 -5.28 4.15
CA HIS A 190 -10.74 -4.91 2.77
C HIS A 190 -10.81 -3.38 2.67
N TYR A 191 -9.75 -2.75 2.18
CA TYR A 191 -9.59 -1.30 2.23
C TYR A 191 -8.98 -0.75 0.95
N SER A 192 -9.30 0.51 0.65
CA SER A 192 -8.53 1.33 -0.28
C SER A 192 -8.09 2.61 0.45
N TYR A 193 -6.82 2.98 0.33
CA TYR A 193 -6.28 4.18 0.95
C TYR A 193 -5.40 4.95 -0.03
N LYS A 194 -5.62 6.24 -0.11
CA LYS A 194 -4.77 7.22 -0.81
C LYS A 194 -4.81 8.53 -0.03
N LYS A 195 -3.72 9.25 -0.04
CA LYS A 195 -3.62 10.59 0.52
C LYS A 195 -3.80 11.65 -0.56
#